data_2051088aeeb55facef29ead89ecd8b73
#
_entry.id   2051088aeeb55facef29ead89ecd8b73
#
_cell.length_a   1.000
_cell.length_b   1.000
_cell.length_c   1.000
_cell.angle_alpha   90.00
_cell.angle_beta   90.00
_cell.angle_gamma   90.00
#
_symmetry.space_group_name_H-M   'P 1'
#
loop_
_entity.id
_entity.type
_entity.pdbx_description
1 polymer ?
#
loop_
_entity_poly.entity_id
_entity_poly.type
_entity_poly.pdbx_seq_one_letter_code
_entity_poly.pdbx_strand_id
1 'polypeptide(L)'
;GLQGGDPTLAEPPAGLDYGFWLGPAPLTPYTVGRDNGAGGVGWYHMRDYSGGWITGWGSHHVDSAQWALGKDGEAPVSVEATGEFPREGIYNTCIKWRAEFTYADGKKLIFATPNEAPGQKSVLVHGEEGWVCADRSSIDAENKTLLKQRPEPIPEAWYSDHYLDFLDAIRFGREPSAPIGSAHLSTTLCHLANIAIAVGRPLKWDGTRERFPDDPDANKLIDPPMRPPWTLQG
;
A
#
# COMPACT_ATOMS: atom_id res chain seq x y z
N GLY A 1 5.13 -8.25 -19.15
CA GLY A 1 4.09 -7.77 -18.24
C GLY A 1 3.50 -8.92 -17.49
N LEU A 2 3.14 -8.71 -16.23
CA LEU A 2 2.41 -9.69 -15.42
C LEU A 2 1.05 -9.95 -16.06
N GLN A 3 0.94 -11.02 -16.83
CA GLN A 3 -0.32 -11.46 -17.42
C GLN A 3 -0.88 -12.56 -16.53
N GLY A 4 -1.99 -12.31 -15.95
CA GLY A 4 -3.03 -13.17 -15.44
C GLY A 4 -2.69 -14.39 -14.56
N GLY A 5 -1.48 -14.90 -14.50
CA GLY A 5 -1.13 -16.17 -13.84
C GLY A 5 -1.70 -17.41 -14.53
N ASP A 6 -1.10 -18.56 -14.27
CA ASP A 6 -1.50 -19.84 -14.89
C ASP A 6 -2.74 -20.42 -14.19
N PRO A 7 -3.90 -20.53 -14.86
CA PRO A 7 -5.13 -21.07 -14.32
C PRO A 7 -5.18 -22.60 -14.33
N THR A 8 -4.15 -23.29 -14.82
CA THR A 8 -4.16 -24.76 -14.97
C THR A 8 -4.36 -25.42 -13.61
N LEU A 9 -5.41 -26.22 -13.49
CA LEU A 9 -5.69 -27.03 -12.31
C LEU A 9 -4.59 -28.08 -12.13
N ALA A 10 -4.15 -28.25 -10.90
CA ALA A 10 -3.17 -29.26 -10.53
C ALA A 10 -3.40 -29.73 -9.09
N GLU A 11 -2.75 -30.83 -8.72
CA GLU A 11 -2.65 -31.22 -7.32
C GLU A 11 -1.63 -30.35 -6.58
N PRO A 12 -1.90 -29.98 -5.34
CA PRO A 12 -0.91 -29.28 -4.52
C PRO A 12 0.41 -30.07 -4.44
N PRO A 13 1.56 -29.38 -4.37
CA PRO A 13 2.85 -30.02 -4.20
C PRO A 13 2.87 -30.98 -2.99
N ALA A 14 3.56 -32.11 -3.14
CA ALA A 14 3.70 -33.05 -2.05
C ALA A 14 4.31 -32.40 -0.80
N GLY A 15 3.64 -32.55 0.34
CA GLY A 15 4.05 -31.93 1.61
C GLY A 15 3.50 -30.54 1.87
N LEU A 16 2.78 -29.93 0.94
CA LEU A 16 2.05 -28.68 1.16
C LEU A 16 0.69 -29.00 1.81
N ASP A 17 0.47 -28.54 3.04
CA ASP A 17 -0.89 -28.43 3.59
C ASP A 17 -1.61 -27.25 2.92
N TYR A 18 -2.27 -27.54 1.81
CA TYR A 18 -2.92 -26.51 1.01
C TYR A 18 -4.09 -25.84 1.75
N GLY A 19 -4.78 -26.58 2.62
CA GLY A 19 -5.84 -26.02 3.46
C GLY A 19 -5.30 -24.96 4.43
N PHE A 20 -4.15 -25.24 5.04
CA PHE A 20 -3.46 -24.28 5.91
C PHE A 20 -2.86 -23.12 5.12
N TRP A 21 -2.28 -23.38 3.95
CA TRP A 21 -1.74 -22.35 3.07
C TRP A 21 -2.80 -21.34 2.63
N LEU A 22 -4.03 -21.79 2.32
CA LEU A 22 -5.16 -20.91 2.01
C LEU A 22 -5.53 -20.01 3.19
N GLY A 23 -5.31 -20.45 4.42
CA GLY A 23 -5.65 -19.68 5.60
C GLY A 23 -7.13 -19.27 5.65
N PRO A 24 -7.41 -17.99 5.98
CA PRO A 24 -8.78 -17.45 6.04
C PRO A 24 -9.41 -17.22 4.66
N ALA A 25 -8.66 -17.32 3.59
CA ALA A 25 -9.16 -17.10 2.22
C ALA A 25 -10.22 -18.17 1.82
N PRO A 26 -11.07 -17.88 0.85
CA PRO A 26 -12.04 -18.85 0.33
C PRO A 26 -11.38 -20.15 -0.12
N LEU A 27 -12.07 -21.28 0.10
CA LEU A 27 -11.62 -22.57 -0.40
C LEU A 27 -11.70 -22.59 -1.92
N THR A 28 -10.55 -22.69 -2.57
CA THR A 28 -10.43 -22.69 -4.03
C THR A 28 -9.54 -23.85 -4.47
N PRO A 29 -9.77 -24.47 -5.67
CA PRO A 29 -8.86 -25.46 -6.23
C PRO A 29 -7.45 -24.93 -6.39
N TYR A 30 -6.46 -25.82 -6.26
CA TYR A 30 -5.07 -25.45 -6.53
C TYR A 30 -4.84 -25.25 -8.02
N THR A 31 -4.07 -24.23 -8.36
CA THR A 31 -3.64 -23.91 -9.72
C THR A 31 -2.14 -23.64 -9.76
N VAL A 32 -1.49 -23.97 -10.88
CA VAL A 32 -0.02 -23.85 -11.06
C VAL A 32 0.49 -22.44 -10.79
N GLY A 33 -0.27 -21.41 -11.15
CA GLY A 33 0.14 -20.01 -10.94
C GLY A 33 -0.09 -19.46 -9.54
N ARG A 34 -0.65 -20.26 -8.60
CA ARG A 34 -1.12 -19.73 -7.31
C ARG A 34 -0.01 -19.46 -6.31
N ASP A 35 0.84 -20.42 -6.07
CA ASP A 35 1.97 -20.29 -5.14
C ASP A 35 3.30 -19.94 -5.85
N ASN A 36 3.56 -20.56 -7.01
CA ASN A 36 4.82 -20.48 -7.74
C ASN A 36 4.80 -19.53 -8.95
N GLY A 37 3.67 -18.94 -9.29
CA GLY A 37 3.58 -18.00 -10.39
C GLY A 37 4.47 -16.76 -10.17
N ALA A 38 4.95 -16.15 -11.27
CA ALA A 38 5.73 -14.91 -11.24
C ALA A 38 6.97 -14.96 -10.29
N GLY A 39 7.73 -16.06 -10.31
CA GLY A 39 8.94 -16.20 -9.49
C GLY A 39 8.69 -16.57 -8.03
N GLY A 40 7.61 -17.28 -7.74
CA GLY A 40 7.24 -17.74 -6.40
C GLY A 40 6.34 -16.78 -5.62
N VAL A 41 5.81 -15.75 -6.29
CA VAL A 41 4.96 -14.72 -5.65
C VAL A 41 3.58 -14.61 -6.29
N GLY A 42 3.06 -15.70 -6.86
CA GLY A 42 1.73 -15.73 -7.49
C GLY A 42 0.63 -15.23 -6.56
N TRP A 43 0.64 -15.64 -5.30
CA TRP A 43 -0.27 -15.19 -4.24
C TRP A 43 -0.34 -13.66 -4.10
N TYR A 44 0.77 -12.96 -4.37
CA TYR A 44 0.85 -11.50 -4.27
C TYR A 44 -0.10 -10.77 -5.22
N HIS A 45 -0.48 -11.42 -6.32
CA HIS A 45 -1.36 -10.88 -7.35
C HIS A 45 -2.82 -11.33 -7.20
N MET A 46 -3.17 -11.99 -6.09
CA MET A 46 -4.53 -12.44 -5.81
C MET A 46 -5.11 -11.72 -4.60
N ARG A 47 -6.29 -11.11 -4.77
CA ARG A 47 -6.96 -10.30 -3.74
C ARG A 47 -7.32 -11.09 -2.48
N ASP A 48 -7.49 -12.40 -2.60
CA ASP A 48 -7.75 -13.27 -1.45
C ASP A 48 -6.58 -13.33 -0.47
N TYR A 49 -5.36 -12.98 -0.91
CA TYR A 49 -4.13 -13.09 -0.11
C TYR A 49 -3.38 -11.78 0.02
N SER A 50 -3.56 -10.84 -0.91
CA SER A 50 -2.75 -9.62 -0.99
C SER A 50 -3.51 -8.50 -1.69
N GLY A 51 -3.09 -7.26 -1.47
CA GLY A 51 -3.55 -6.10 -2.23
C GLY A 51 -2.72 -5.80 -3.48
N GLY A 52 -1.82 -6.71 -3.88
CA GLY A 52 -0.95 -6.56 -5.05
C GLY A 52 0.07 -5.43 -4.91
N TRP A 53 0.45 -4.85 -6.04
CA TRP A 53 1.42 -3.76 -6.09
C TRP A 53 0.98 -2.51 -5.32
N ILE A 54 -0.33 -2.26 -5.22
CA ILE A 54 -0.87 -1.12 -4.47
C ILE A 54 -0.48 -1.21 -2.99
N THR A 55 -0.55 -2.39 -2.37
CA THR A 55 -0.20 -2.56 -0.96
C THR A 55 1.27 -2.88 -0.76
N GLY A 56 1.85 -3.73 -1.58
CA GLY A 56 3.22 -4.20 -1.41
C GLY A 56 4.27 -3.11 -1.65
N TRP A 57 4.36 -2.57 -2.87
CA TRP A 57 5.24 -1.43 -3.15
C TRP A 57 4.62 -0.10 -2.74
N GLY A 58 3.30 0.00 -2.77
CA GLY A 58 2.59 1.23 -2.43
C GLY A 58 2.89 1.71 -1.03
N SER A 59 2.94 0.82 -0.05
CA SER A 59 3.24 1.17 1.33
C SER A 59 4.56 1.94 1.48
N HIS A 60 5.61 1.58 0.73
CA HIS A 60 6.89 2.32 0.76
C HIS A 60 6.77 3.73 0.19
N HIS A 61 6.05 3.90 -0.91
CA HIS A 61 5.97 5.19 -1.60
C HIS A 61 4.95 6.13 -0.95
N VAL A 62 3.82 5.58 -0.51
CA VAL A 62 2.77 6.33 0.19
C VAL A 62 3.29 6.84 1.54
N ASP A 63 4.04 5.99 2.27
CA ASP A 63 4.70 6.36 3.52
C ASP A 63 5.63 7.57 3.33
N SER A 64 6.56 7.46 2.38
CA SER A 64 7.49 8.55 2.06
C SER A 64 6.76 9.81 1.60
N ALA A 65 5.65 9.68 0.85
CA ALA A 65 4.86 10.81 0.39
C ALA A 65 4.08 11.48 1.54
N GLN A 66 3.50 10.71 2.45
CA GLN A 66 2.83 11.24 3.65
C GLN A 66 3.81 12.00 4.54
N TRP A 67 4.99 11.42 4.77
CA TRP A 67 6.04 12.05 5.53
C TRP A 67 6.49 13.37 4.89
N ALA A 68 6.78 13.38 3.58
CA ALA A 68 7.16 14.60 2.85
C ALA A 68 6.05 15.66 2.82
N LEU A 69 4.78 15.26 2.86
CA LEU A 69 3.63 16.14 2.87
C LEU A 69 3.31 16.68 4.28
N GLY A 70 3.96 16.13 5.33
CA GLY A 70 3.67 16.42 6.74
C GLY A 70 2.33 15.83 7.18
N LYS A 71 1.96 14.64 6.67
CA LYS A 71 0.70 13.94 6.92
C LYS A 71 0.87 12.57 7.57
N ASP A 72 2.00 12.35 8.19
CA ASP A 72 2.41 11.07 8.77
C ASP A 72 1.50 10.56 9.91
N GLY A 73 0.79 11.45 10.56
CA GLY A 73 -0.20 11.13 11.62
C GLY A 73 -1.62 11.53 11.27
N GLU A 74 -1.94 11.86 10.02
CA GLU A 74 -3.25 12.38 9.62
C GLU A 74 -3.85 11.57 8.47
N ALA A 75 -5.08 11.08 8.66
CA ALA A 75 -5.81 10.37 7.62
C ALA A 75 -6.42 11.36 6.59
N PRO A 76 -6.55 10.96 5.31
CA PRO A 76 -7.31 11.72 4.34
C PRO A 76 -8.81 11.70 4.69
N VAL A 77 -9.56 12.69 4.20
CA VAL A 77 -11.03 12.75 4.37
C VAL A 77 -11.79 12.15 3.19
N SER A 78 -11.10 11.92 2.06
CA SER A 78 -11.69 11.26 0.89
C SER A 78 -10.63 10.62 0.01
N VAL A 79 -11.08 9.65 -0.77
CA VAL A 79 -10.29 8.97 -1.80
C VAL A 79 -11.13 8.82 -3.07
N GLU A 80 -10.49 9.09 -4.21
CA GLU A 80 -11.00 8.75 -5.54
C GLU A 80 -9.94 7.94 -6.26
N ALA A 81 -10.33 6.81 -6.86
CA ALA A 81 -9.37 5.96 -7.55
C ALA A 81 -9.97 5.26 -8.76
N THR A 82 -9.11 5.05 -9.77
CA THR A 82 -9.39 4.26 -10.96
C THR A 82 -8.30 3.22 -11.13
N GLY A 83 -8.62 2.10 -11.80
CA GLY A 83 -7.62 1.07 -12.01
C GLY A 83 -8.00 0.09 -13.11
N GLU A 84 -6.98 -0.60 -13.61
CA GLU A 84 -7.11 -1.67 -14.60
C GLU A 84 -6.66 -2.99 -13.99
N PHE A 85 -7.37 -4.06 -14.33
CA PHE A 85 -7.09 -5.42 -13.85
C PHE A 85 -6.62 -6.30 -15.00
N PRO A 86 -5.90 -7.40 -14.73
CA PRO A 86 -5.65 -8.43 -15.73
C PRO A 86 -6.97 -8.93 -16.32
N ARG A 87 -6.97 -9.20 -17.63
CA ARG A 87 -8.17 -9.67 -18.34
C ARG A 87 -8.32 -11.17 -18.35
N GLU A 88 -7.25 -11.90 -18.06
CA GLU A 88 -7.18 -13.35 -18.14
C GLU A 88 -6.37 -13.92 -16.98
N GLY A 89 -6.55 -15.21 -16.71
CA GLY A 89 -5.82 -15.94 -15.65
C GLY A 89 -6.45 -15.80 -14.27
N ILE A 90 -5.64 -16.10 -13.25
CA ILE A 90 -6.08 -16.11 -11.83
C ILE A 90 -5.70 -14.86 -11.04
N TYR A 91 -4.86 -13.98 -11.62
CA TYR A 91 -4.48 -12.74 -10.97
C TYR A 91 -5.59 -11.71 -11.10
N ASN A 92 -5.96 -11.10 -9.97
CA ASN A 92 -7.08 -10.18 -9.89
C ASN A 92 -6.80 -8.94 -9.03
N THR A 93 -5.52 -8.68 -8.72
CA THR A 93 -5.11 -7.38 -8.17
C THR A 93 -4.93 -6.36 -9.29
N CYS A 94 -5.05 -5.08 -8.95
CA CYS A 94 -4.91 -3.99 -9.90
C CYS A 94 -3.46 -3.91 -10.44
N ILE A 95 -3.31 -3.71 -11.75
CA ILE A 95 -2.02 -3.63 -12.45
C ILE A 95 -1.67 -2.21 -12.92
N LYS A 96 -2.65 -1.34 -13.00
CA LYS A 96 -2.50 0.07 -13.33
C LYS A 96 -3.53 0.86 -12.55
N TRP A 97 -3.13 1.93 -11.89
CA TRP A 97 -4.02 2.71 -11.04
C TRP A 97 -3.60 4.16 -10.95
N ARG A 98 -4.59 4.99 -10.60
CA ARG A 98 -4.42 6.34 -10.08
C ARG A 98 -5.39 6.52 -8.93
N ALA A 99 -4.85 6.81 -7.74
CA ALA A 99 -5.62 7.16 -6.55
C ALA A 99 -5.26 8.57 -6.12
N GLU A 100 -6.26 9.36 -5.76
CA GLU A 100 -6.12 10.71 -5.22
C GLU A 100 -6.77 10.76 -3.85
N PHE A 101 -5.97 11.12 -2.84
CA PHE A 101 -6.40 11.33 -1.47
C PHE A 101 -6.47 12.82 -1.19
N THR A 102 -7.56 13.29 -0.58
CA THR A 102 -7.70 14.68 -0.16
C THR A 102 -7.70 14.75 1.36
N TYR A 103 -6.88 15.63 1.92
CA TYR A 103 -6.81 15.90 3.34
C TYR A 103 -7.71 17.07 3.75
N ALA A 104 -8.00 17.21 5.06
CA ALA A 104 -8.91 18.23 5.57
C ALA A 104 -8.44 19.67 5.30
N ASP A 105 -7.12 19.89 5.20
CA ASP A 105 -6.53 21.18 4.85
C ASP A 105 -6.47 21.45 3.34
N GLY A 106 -7.01 20.55 2.52
CA GLY A 106 -7.03 20.66 1.06
C GLY A 106 -5.81 20.14 0.35
N LYS A 107 -4.76 19.69 1.07
CA LYS A 107 -3.62 19.02 0.44
C LYS A 107 -4.07 17.71 -0.21
N LYS A 108 -3.35 17.33 -1.26
CA LYS A 108 -3.64 16.12 -2.02
C LYS A 108 -2.40 15.24 -2.11
N LEU A 109 -2.61 13.94 -1.97
CA LEU A 109 -1.63 12.91 -2.27
C LEU A 109 -2.14 12.09 -3.46
N ILE A 110 -1.33 12.00 -4.52
CA ILE A 110 -1.64 11.19 -5.70
C ILE A 110 -0.70 9.99 -5.71
N PHE A 111 -1.29 8.80 -5.71
CA PHE A 111 -0.58 7.54 -5.82
C PHE A 111 -0.98 6.84 -7.12
N ALA A 112 -0.03 6.69 -8.05
CA ALA A 112 -0.30 6.17 -9.38
C ALA A 112 0.83 5.29 -9.90
N THR A 113 0.52 4.44 -10.87
CA THR A 113 1.57 3.75 -11.64
C THR A 113 2.38 4.75 -12.47
N PRO A 114 3.66 4.44 -12.81
CA PRO A 114 4.53 5.38 -13.53
C PRO A 114 3.96 5.92 -14.84
N ASN A 115 3.11 5.15 -15.52
CA ASN A 115 2.48 5.57 -16.77
C ASN A 115 1.36 6.60 -16.56
N GLU A 116 0.82 6.68 -15.35
CA GLU A 116 -0.25 7.63 -14.99
C GLU A 116 0.31 8.93 -14.41
N ALA A 117 1.59 8.94 -14.01
CA ALA A 117 2.27 10.09 -13.44
C ALA A 117 3.59 10.35 -14.21
N PRO A 118 3.56 11.07 -15.33
CA PRO A 118 4.70 11.26 -16.21
C PRO A 118 5.92 11.84 -15.51
N GLY A 119 7.10 11.30 -15.81
CA GLY A 119 8.39 11.81 -15.34
C GLY A 119 8.74 11.47 -13.90
N GLN A 120 7.97 10.60 -13.24
CA GLN A 120 8.14 10.35 -11.82
C GLN A 120 9.03 9.17 -11.50
N LYS A 121 9.94 9.40 -10.59
CA LYS A 121 10.82 8.36 -10.08
C LYS A 121 10.19 7.64 -8.88
N SER A 122 9.95 8.34 -7.76
CA SER A 122 9.32 7.74 -6.58
C SER A 122 8.35 8.69 -5.89
N VAL A 123 8.84 9.82 -5.39
CA VAL A 123 8.02 10.83 -4.70
C VAL A 123 8.28 12.18 -5.36
N LEU A 124 7.21 12.87 -5.73
CA LEU A 124 7.22 14.22 -6.24
C LEU A 124 6.32 15.08 -5.36
N VAL A 125 6.89 16.14 -4.80
CA VAL A 125 6.17 17.12 -3.98
C VAL A 125 6.12 18.45 -4.73
N HIS A 126 4.92 18.97 -4.90
CA HIS A 126 4.69 20.34 -5.42
C HIS A 126 4.47 21.29 -4.25
N GLY A 127 5.33 22.28 -4.12
CA GLY A 127 5.25 23.34 -3.13
C GLY A 127 5.08 24.71 -3.79
N GLU A 128 5.02 25.76 -2.98
CA GLU A 128 4.87 27.15 -3.45
C GLU A 128 6.09 27.64 -4.23
N GLU A 129 7.29 27.13 -3.90
CA GLU A 129 8.56 27.54 -4.52
C GLU A 129 9.00 26.63 -5.68
N GLY A 130 8.16 25.68 -6.08
CA GLY A 130 8.44 24.70 -7.13
C GLY A 130 8.33 23.27 -6.63
N TRP A 131 8.71 22.30 -7.46
CA TRP A 131 8.67 20.90 -7.10
C TRP A 131 10.02 20.36 -6.61
N VAL A 132 9.95 19.36 -5.76
CA VAL A 132 11.07 18.50 -5.35
C VAL A 132 10.72 17.06 -5.64
N CYS A 133 11.62 16.33 -6.27
CA CYS A 133 11.47 14.91 -6.59
C CYS A 133 12.61 14.11 -5.94
N ALA A 134 12.29 13.01 -5.32
CA ALA A 134 13.26 12.12 -4.70
C ALA A 134 12.98 10.65 -5.03
N ASP A 135 14.05 9.87 -5.16
CA ASP A 135 14.03 8.42 -5.17
C ASP A 135 15.15 7.87 -4.27
N ARG A 136 15.34 6.55 -4.26
CA ARG A 136 16.39 5.90 -3.43
C ARG A 136 17.82 6.29 -3.80
N SER A 137 18.04 6.91 -4.94
CA SER A 137 19.37 7.21 -5.50
C SER A 137 19.63 8.68 -5.73
N SER A 138 18.59 9.49 -5.85
CA SER A 138 18.73 10.88 -6.28
C SER A 138 17.61 11.77 -5.73
N ILE A 139 17.95 13.06 -5.58
CA ILE A 139 17.00 14.13 -5.32
C ILE A 139 17.18 15.21 -6.37
N ASP A 140 16.08 15.77 -6.86
CA ASP A 140 16.07 16.87 -7.80
C ASP A 140 14.96 17.87 -7.47
N ALA A 141 15.08 19.10 -7.98
CA ALA A 141 14.11 20.15 -7.76
C ALA A 141 14.04 21.10 -8.96
N GLU A 142 12.89 21.70 -9.20
CA GLU A 142 12.69 22.75 -10.17
C GLU A 142 13.59 23.95 -9.86
N ASN A 143 13.52 24.43 -8.63
CA ASN A 143 14.41 25.45 -8.11
C ASN A 143 15.58 24.78 -7.37
N LYS A 144 16.77 24.78 -8.00
CA LYS A 144 17.99 24.17 -7.44
C LYS A 144 18.47 24.79 -6.12
N THR A 145 17.97 25.96 -5.75
CA THR A 145 18.29 26.56 -4.43
C THR A 145 17.67 25.78 -3.28
N LEU A 146 16.56 25.10 -3.51
CA LEU A 146 15.93 24.23 -2.52
C LEU A 146 16.86 23.08 -2.08
N LEU A 147 17.66 22.55 -3.00
CA LEU A 147 18.64 21.49 -2.72
C LEU A 147 19.82 21.95 -1.84
N LYS A 148 20.01 23.26 -1.69
CA LYS A 148 21.06 23.84 -0.84
C LYS A 148 20.58 24.04 0.60
N GLN A 149 19.29 24.02 0.83
CA GLN A 149 18.72 24.07 2.17
C GLN A 149 19.10 22.78 2.89
N ARG A 150 19.74 22.91 4.04
CA ARG A 150 19.98 21.75 4.90
C ARG A 150 18.78 21.63 5.84
N PRO A 151 18.08 20.49 5.81
CA PRO A 151 17.08 20.24 6.85
C PRO A 151 17.77 20.26 8.21
N GLU A 152 17.01 20.56 9.26
CA GLU A 152 17.46 20.32 10.64
C GLU A 152 18.04 18.90 10.72
N PRO A 153 19.15 18.72 11.45
CA PRO A 153 19.79 17.43 11.54
C PRO A 153 18.77 16.40 12.05
N ILE A 154 18.50 15.42 11.22
CA ILE A 154 17.76 14.26 11.70
C ILE A 154 18.64 13.58 12.76
N PRO A 155 18.13 13.21 13.93
CA PRO A 155 18.91 12.58 14.97
C PRO A 155 19.73 11.41 14.43
N GLU A 156 21.02 11.36 14.77
CA GLU A 156 21.97 10.36 14.24
C GLU A 156 21.49 8.92 14.45
N ALA A 157 20.71 8.68 15.52
CA ALA A 157 20.07 7.40 15.79
C ALA A 157 19.09 6.92 14.69
N TRP A 158 18.58 7.80 13.85
CA TRP A 158 17.67 7.43 12.76
C TRP A 158 18.38 6.83 11.55
N TYR A 159 19.70 6.90 11.48
CA TYR A 159 20.46 6.50 10.29
C TYR A 159 21.28 5.22 10.44
N SER A 160 21.62 4.84 11.66
CA SER A 160 22.72 3.91 11.81
C SER A 160 22.34 2.47 11.57
N ASP A 161 21.14 2.03 12.04
CA ASP A 161 20.71 0.64 11.90
C ASP A 161 19.24 0.50 12.30
N HIS A 162 18.38 0.14 11.38
CA HIS A 162 16.95 -0.05 11.62
C HIS A 162 16.67 -1.16 12.65
N TYR A 163 17.50 -2.21 12.70
CA TYR A 163 17.33 -3.28 13.68
C TYR A 163 17.74 -2.80 15.07
N LEU A 164 18.83 -2.04 15.18
CA LEU A 164 19.24 -1.45 16.44
C LEU A 164 18.21 -0.43 16.94
N ASP A 165 17.62 0.38 16.05
CA ASP A 165 16.55 1.30 16.42
C ASP A 165 15.37 0.57 17.06
N PHE A 166 14.93 -0.54 16.46
CA PHE A 166 13.86 -1.38 17.01
C PHE A 166 14.23 -1.99 18.37
N LEU A 167 15.44 -2.56 18.48
CA LEU A 167 15.93 -3.14 19.75
C LEU A 167 16.06 -2.09 20.85
N ASP A 168 16.57 -0.91 20.52
CA ASP A 168 16.69 0.21 21.46
C ASP A 168 15.34 0.79 21.85
N ALA A 169 14.37 0.81 20.93
CA ALA A 169 12.99 1.19 21.27
C ALA A 169 12.41 0.26 22.34
N ILE A 170 12.61 -1.05 22.23
CA ILE A 170 12.20 -2.02 23.26
C ILE A 170 13.00 -1.80 24.56
N ARG A 171 14.32 -1.69 24.46
CA ARG A 171 15.23 -1.61 25.62
C ARG A 171 15.02 -0.38 26.47
N PHE A 172 14.75 0.75 25.83
CA PHE A 172 14.64 2.05 26.49
C PHE A 172 13.20 2.57 26.58
N GLY A 173 12.21 1.81 26.14
CA GLY A 173 10.81 2.19 26.19
C GLY A 173 10.48 3.45 25.37
N ARG A 174 11.20 3.67 24.26
CA ARG A 174 10.96 4.80 23.35
C ARG A 174 10.21 4.38 22.09
N GLU A 175 9.69 5.33 21.37
CA GLU A 175 9.11 5.07 20.05
C GLU A 175 10.22 4.82 19.02
N PRO A 176 10.07 3.83 18.10
CA PRO A 176 11.02 3.62 17.01
C PRO A 176 10.87 4.70 15.94
N SER A 177 11.86 4.83 15.05
CA SER A 177 11.85 5.79 13.93
C SER A 177 10.71 5.53 12.93
N ALA A 178 10.24 4.28 12.85
CA ALA A 178 9.08 3.87 12.06
C ALA A 178 7.97 3.39 13.00
N PRO A 179 7.17 4.30 13.58
CA PRO A 179 6.13 3.96 14.54
C PRO A 179 4.98 3.22 13.85
N ILE A 180 4.37 2.28 14.57
CA ILE A 180 3.30 1.44 14.02
C ILE A 180 2.09 2.26 13.55
N GLY A 181 1.81 3.40 14.19
CA GLY A 181 0.71 4.29 13.79
C GLY A 181 0.89 4.85 12.38
N SER A 182 2.12 5.30 12.05
CA SER A 182 2.46 5.76 10.69
C SER A 182 2.37 4.63 9.67
N ALA A 183 2.93 3.46 9.99
CA ALA A 183 2.86 2.29 9.11
C ALA A 183 1.42 1.82 8.87
N HIS A 184 0.57 1.84 9.90
CA HIS A 184 -0.86 1.53 9.78
C HIS A 184 -1.55 2.51 8.82
N LEU A 185 -1.30 3.81 9.00
CA LEU A 185 -1.92 4.84 8.17
C LEU A 185 -1.48 4.71 6.70
N SER A 186 -0.20 4.52 6.43
CA SER A 186 0.32 4.35 5.07
C SER A 186 -0.29 3.11 4.38
N THR A 187 -0.43 2.01 5.13
CA THR A 187 -1.09 0.80 4.64
C THR A 187 -2.59 1.04 4.43
N THR A 188 -3.24 1.77 5.32
CA THR A 188 -4.64 2.16 5.20
C THR A 188 -4.90 2.89 3.89
N LEU A 189 -4.07 3.88 3.51
CA LEU A 189 -4.23 4.57 2.22
C LEU A 189 -4.19 3.60 1.04
N CYS A 190 -3.29 2.62 1.08
CA CYS A 190 -3.22 1.60 0.03
C CYS A 190 -4.51 0.76 -0.05
N HIS A 191 -5.10 0.41 1.09
CA HIS A 191 -6.38 -0.30 1.13
C HIS A 191 -7.54 0.59 0.66
N LEU A 192 -7.57 1.86 1.05
CA LEU A 192 -8.56 2.82 0.57
C LEU A 192 -8.55 2.95 -0.96
N ALA A 193 -7.34 2.98 -1.58
CA ALA A 193 -7.19 2.97 -3.03
C ALA A 193 -7.82 1.72 -3.64
N ASN A 194 -7.49 0.52 -3.12
CA ASN A 194 -8.05 -0.75 -3.59
C ASN A 194 -9.58 -0.79 -3.46
N ILE A 195 -10.13 -0.29 -2.36
CA ILE A 195 -11.58 -0.25 -2.12
C ILE A 195 -12.25 0.74 -3.08
N ALA A 196 -11.70 1.94 -3.25
CA ALA A 196 -12.25 2.94 -4.17
C ALA A 196 -12.27 2.44 -5.62
N ILE A 197 -11.21 1.74 -6.07
CA ILE A 197 -11.17 1.09 -7.38
C ILE A 197 -12.26 0.02 -7.50
N ALA A 198 -12.43 -0.81 -6.47
CA ALA A 198 -13.41 -1.89 -6.48
C ALA A 198 -14.85 -1.38 -6.51
N VAL A 199 -15.13 -0.28 -5.82
CA VAL A 199 -16.47 0.36 -5.77
C VAL A 199 -16.71 1.23 -7.00
N GLY A 200 -15.66 1.75 -7.63
CA GLY A 200 -15.73 2.53 -8.87
C GLY A 200 -16.28 3.94 -8.72
N ARG A 201 -16.15 4.54 -7.54
CA ARG A 201 -16.60 5.91 -7.26
C ARG A 201 -15.79 6.55 -6.12
N PRO A 202 -15.82 7.90 -6.00
CA PRO A 202 -15.24 8.61 -4.86
C PRO A 202 -15.87 8.18 -3.54
N LEU A 203 -15.06 8.08 -2.49
CA LEU A 203 -15.44 7.67 -1.16
C LEU A 203 -15.01 8.71 -0.13
N LYS A 204 -15.87 8.97 0.87
CA LYS A 204 -15.51 9.73 2.08
C LYS A 204 -14.91 8.75 3.09
N TRP A 205 -13.92 9.21 3.86
CA TRP A 205 -13.29 8.41 4.89
C TRP A 205 -13.31 9.12 6.25
N ASP A 206 -13.73 8.41 7.28
CA ASP A 206 -13.59 8.82 8.68
C ASP A 206 -12.40 8.09 9.29
N GLY A 207 -11.24 8.74 9.31
CA GLY A 207 -10.00 8.16 9.82
C GLY A 207 -10.01 7.87 11.32
N THR A 208 -10.90 8.50 12.09
CA THR A 208 -11.04 8.23 13.53
C THR A 208 -11.81 6.93 13.80
N ARG A 209 -12.82 6.66 13.00
CA ARG A 209 -13.64 5.44 13.11
C ARG A 209 -13.19 4.34 12.18
N GLU A 210 -12.27 4.65 11.27
CA GLU A 210 -11.81 3.77 10.19
C GLU A 210 -12.97 3.17 9.38
N ARG A 211 -13.86 4.05 8.92
CA ARG A 211 -15.06 3.68 8.18
C ARG A 211 -15.40 4.68 7.07
N PHE A 212 -16.13 4.18 6.09
CA PHE A 212 -16.78 5.00 5.07
C PHE A 212 -18.14 5.45 5.59
N PRO A 213 -18.35 6.75 5.91
CA PRO A 213 -19.62 7.24 6.38
C PRO A 213 -20.74 6.97 5.36
N ASP A 214 -21.85 6.41 5.83
CA ASP A 214 -23.06 6.14 5.02
C ASP A 214 -22.82 5.27 3.77
N ASP A 215 -21.77 4.44 3.77
CA ASP A 215 -21.41 3.60 2.65
C ASP A 215 -21.22 2.12 3.04
N PRO A 216 -22.33 1.36 3.16
CA PRO A 216 -22.28 -0.02 3.59
C PRO A 216 -21.53 -0.94 2.60
N ASP A 217 -21.51 -0.62 1.30
CA ASP A 217 -20.85 -1.46 0.31
C ASP A 217 -19.34 -1.31 0.38
N ALA A 218 -18.83 -0.09 0.54
CA ALA A 218 -17.42 0.14 0.79
C ALA A 218 -16.99 -0.46 2.15
N ASN A 219 -17.81 -0.34 3.19
CA ASN A 219 -17.49 -0.88 4.52
C ASN A 219 -17.39 -2.42 4.55
N LYS A 220 -18.14 -3.15 3.71
CA LYS A 220 -18.00 -4.62 3.59
C LYS A 220 -16.61 -5.05 3.08
N LEU A 221 -15.90 -4.16 2.39
CA LEU A 221 -14.57 -4.45 1.84
C LEU A 221 -13.43 -4.20 2.83
N ILE A 222 -13.71 -3.56 3.98
CA ILE A 222 -12.73 -3.34 5.05
C ILE A 222 -12.41 -4.66 5.75
N ASP A 223 -13.44 -5.47 6.01
CA ASP A 223 -13.34 -6.70 6.77
C ASP A 223 -14.01 -7.86 5.99
N PRO A 224 -13.30 -8.44 5.02
CA PRO A 224 -13.85 -9.55 4.24
C PRO A 224 -14.06 -10.79 5.12
N PRO A 225 -15.11 -11.59 4.86
CA PRO A 225 -15.42 -12.76 5.67
C PRO A 225 -14.30 -13.80 5.61
N MET A 226 -13.94 -14.32 6.77
CA MET A 226 -12.95 -15.37 6.91
C MET A 226 -13.59 -16.76 6.79
N ARG A 227 -12.88 -17.68 6.17
CA ARG A 227 -13.26 -19.10 6.11
C ARG A 227 -13.05 -19.76 7.49
N PRO A 228 -14.04 -20.51 8.04
CA PRO A 228 -13.84 -21.27 9.26
C PRO A 228 -12.68 -22.29 9.13
N PRO A 229 -11.90 -22.56 10.20
CA PRO A 229 -12.08 -22.05 11.56
C PRO A 229 -11.38 -20.73 11.86
N TRP A 230 -10.92 -20.01 10.83
CA TRP A 230 -10.16 -18.78 10.98
C TRP A 230 -11.03 -17.64 11.52
N THR A 231 -10.53 -16.92 12.51
CA THR A 231 -11.16 -15.75 13.14
C THR A 231 -10.12 -14.85 13.76
N LEU A 232 -10.40 -13.54 13.81
CA LEU A 232 -9.63 -12.57 14.59
C LEU A 232 -10.11 -12.48 16.05
N GLN A 233 -11.25 -13.10 16.36
CA GLN A 233 -11.75 -13.19 17.74
C GLN A 233 -11.13 -14.43 18.38
N GLY A 234 -10.24 -14.20 19.34
CA GLY A 234 -9.68 -15.25 20.19
C GLY A 234 -10.63 -15.65 21.30
#